data_7aa80fc6e0e5d184d69d79ee99dc46b5
#
_entry.id   7aa80fc6e0e5d184d69d79ee99dc46b5
#
_cell.length_a   1.000
_cell.length_b   1.000
_cell.length_c   1.000
_cell.angle_alpha   90.00
_cell.angle_beta   90.00
_cell.angle_gamma   90.00
#
_symmetry.space_group_name_H-M   'P 1'
#
loop_
_entity.id
_entity.type
_entity.pdbx_description
1 polymer ?
#
loop_
_entity_poly.entity_id
_entity_poly.type
_entity_poly.pdbx_seq_one_letter_code
_entity_poly.pdbx_strand_id
1 'polypeptide(L)'
;AYSTLWKQIMEFAKKYNLTDKGFKYVSISLDSLDITEIDKCRFLIGITVPYSMEIPKGFSVLNIQTGLYSVFNIKGRYHELNRIYRDIYLDWLPNSKYSLREQMTFEIYTNTPDKASMEELVTEIYLPIEVKQKIK
;
A
#
# COMPACT_ATOMS: atom_id res chain seq x y z
N ALA A 1 -2.57 -11.44 14.44
CA ALA A 1 -3.45 -10.30 14.30
C ALA A 1 -2.69 -9.09 13.79
N TYR A 2 -3.38 -8.18 13.14
CA TYR A 2 -2.80 -6.99 12.54
C TYR A 2 -2.02 -6.13 13.53
N SER A 3 -2.57 -5.93 14.72
CA SER A 3 -1.92 -5.10 15.74
C SER A 3 -0.54 -5.64 16.14
N THR A 4 -0.38 -6.96 16.20
CA THR A 4 0.89 -7.59 16.51
C THR A 4 1.91 -7.39 15.38
N LEU A 5 1.46 -7.54 14.14
CA LEU A 5 2.31 -7.34 12.96
C LEU A 5 2.79 -5.89 12.86
N TRP A 6 1.89 -4.94 13.06
CA TRP A 6 2.25 -3.52 13.08
C TRP A 6 3.28 -3.21 14.16
N LYS A 7 3.07 -3.77 15.35
CA LYS A 7 4.00 -3.58 16.48
C LYS A 7 5.39 -4.09 16.13
N GLN A 8 5.49 -5.27 15.54
CA GLN A 8 6.78 -5.85 15.14
C GLN A 8 7.51 -4.98 14.11
N ILE A 9 6.78 -4.48 13.11
CA ILE A 9 7.35 -3.62 12.08
C ILE A 9 7.75 -2.26 12.65
N MET A 10 6.97 -1.70 13.56
CA MET A 10 7.29 -0.44 14.20
C MET A 10 8.54 -0.55 15.08
N GLU A 11 8.69 -1.64 15.81
CA GLU A 11 9.88 -1.92 16.63
C GLU A 11 11.12 -2.07 15.74
N PHE A 12 10.99 -2.78 14.63
CA PHE A 12 12.05 -2.91 13.63
C PHE A 12 12.45 -1.55 13.05
N ALA A 13 11.48 -0.76 12.64
CA ALA A 13 11.72 0.57 12.09
C ALA A 13 12.44 1.48 13.07
N LYS A 14 12.05 1.43 14.34
CA LYS A 14 12.67 2.22 15.40
C LYS A 14 14.10 1.79 15.66
N LYS A 15 14.35 0.48 15.71
CA LYS A 15 15.67 -0.07 15.94
C LYS A 15 16.70 0.41 14.92
N TYR A 16 16.30 0.51 13.66
CA TYR A 16 17.18 0.93 12.57
C TYR A 16 16.95 2.37 12.14
N ASN A 17 16.12 3.10 12.86
CA ASN A 17 15.85 4.53 12.62
C ASN A 17 15.37 4.83 11.20
N LEU A 18 14.54 3.95 10.65
CA LEU A 18 14.18 3.98 9.24
C LEU A 18 13.28 5.15 8.88
N THR A 19 12.28 5.47 9.71
CA THR A 19 11.34 6.55 9.40
C THR A 19 12.03 7.91 9.38
N ASP A 20 13.02 8.13 10.23
CA ASP A 20 13.80 9.37 10.24
C ASP A 20 14.67 9.51 8.99
N LYS A 21 15.02 8.38 8.38
CA LYS A 21 15.79 8.35 7.13
C LYS A 21 14.91 8.44 5.89
N GLY A 22 13.60 8.59 6.07
CA GLY A 22 12.65 8.76 4.96
C GLY A 22 12.02 7.48 4.44
N PHE A 23 12.28 6.33 5.05
CA PHE A 23 11.61 5.08 4.67
C PHE A 23 10.19 5.05 5.18
N LYS A 24 9.31 4.38 4.48
CA LYS A 24 7.86 4.45 4.70
C LYS A 24 7.26 3.09 5.00
N TYR A 25 6.25 3.08 5.86
CA TYR A 25 5.43 1.90 6.08
C TYR A 25 4.60 1.58 4.85
N VAL A 26 4.39 0.29 4.61
CA VAL A 26 3.71 -0.22 3.43
C VAL A 26 2.77 -1.35 3.81
N SER A 27 1.65 -1.43 3.10
CA SER A 27 0.72 -2.55 3.18
C SER A 27 0.49 -3.07 1.78
N ILE A 28 0.68 -4.37 1.56
CA ILE A 28 0.57 -4.99 0.25
C ILE A 28 -0.60 -5.95 0.26
N SER A 29 -1.53 -5.77 -0.66
CA SER A 29 -2.70 -6.63 -0.77
C SER A 29 -2.33 -7.98 -1.39
N LEU A 30 -2.70 -9.06 -0.71
CA LEU A 30 -2.54 -10.44 -1.21
C LEU A 30 -3.75 -10.91 -2.00
N ASP A 31 -4.88 -10.23 -1.89
CA ASP A 31 -6.12 -10.57 -2.56
C ASP A 31 -6.49 -9.50 -3.58
N SER A 32 -7.26 -9.90 -4.60
CA SER A 32 -7.75 -8.97 -5.62
C SER A 32 -8.79 -8.03 -5.02
N LEU A 33 -8.48 -6.74 -4.98
CA LEU A 33 -9.37 -5.71 -4.40
C LEU A 33 -10.55 -5.35 -5.33
N ASP A 34 -10.53 -5.81 -6.58
CA ASP A 34 -11.63 -5.64 -7.52
C ASP A 34 -12.78 -6.63 -7.27
N ILE A 35 -12.52 -7.74 -6.57
CA ILE A 35 -13.52 -8.77 -6.29
C ILE A 35 -13.66 -9.09 -4.79
N THR A 36 -12.73 -8.63 -3.97
CA THR A 36 -12.70 -8.92 -2.52
C THR A 36 -12.83 -7.62 -1.74
N GLU A 37 -13.78 -7.57 -0.80
CA GLU A 37 -13.91 -6.41 0.09
C GLU A 37 -12.65 -6.25 0.93
N ILE A 38 -12.25 -5.00 1.18
CA ILE A 38 -10.98 -4.71 1.83
C ILE A 38 -10.89 -5.29 3.25
N ASP A 39 -12.00 -5.38 3.97
CA ASP A 39 -12.03 -5.95 5.32
C ASP A 39 -11.86 -7.47 5.33
N LYS A 40 -11.99 -8.11 4.17
CA LYS A 40 -11.78 -9.56 3.98
C LYS A 40 -10.46 -9.87 3.29
N CYS A 41 -9.71 -8.85 2.89
CA CYS A 41 -8.43 -9.02 2.21
C CYS A 41 -7.33 -9.35 3.21
N ARG A 42 -6.38 -10.14 2.74
CA ARG A 42 -5.13 -10.40 3.46
C ARG A 42 -4.09 -9.41 3.00
N PHE A 43 -3.29 -8.91 3.94
CA PHE A 43 -2.26 -7.92 3.64
C PHE A 43 -0.92 -8.35 4.24
N LEU A 44 0.15 -8.05 3.53
CA LEU A 44 1.49 -8.04 4.09
C LEU A 44 1.78 -6.63 4.58
N ILE A 45 2.35 -6.54 5.77
CA ILE A 45 2.70 -5.27 6.39
C ILE A 45 4.22 -5.18 6.46
N GLY A 46 4.77 -4.06 6.08
CA GLY A 46 6.20 -3.88 6.06
C GLY A 46 6.65 -2.44 6.11
N ILE A 47 7.92 -2.27 5.89
CA ILE A 47 8.56 -0.96 5.75
C ILE A 47 9.60 -1.04 4.65
N THR A 48 9.74 0.03 3.88
CA THR A 48 10.80 0.11 2.88
C THR A 48 12.16 0.22 3.57
N VAL A 49 13.18 -0.38 2.98
CA VAL A 49 14.53 -0.43 3.54
C VAL A 49 15.57 -0.13 2.47
N PRO A 50 16.76 0.34 2.87
CA PRO A 50 17.85 0.52 1.91
C PRO A 50 18.23 -0.81 1.26
N TYR A 51 18.62 -0.77 0.01
CA TYR A 51 19.06 -1.95 -0.73
C TYR A 51 20.21 -2.70 -0.06
N SER A 52 21.11 -1.95 0.58
CA SER A 52 22.30 -2.48 1.21
C SER A 52 22.07 -3.05 2.61
N MET A 53 20.85 -2.93 3.14
CA MET A 53 20.57 -3.37 4.51
C MET A 53 20.47 -4.89 4.57
N GLU A 54 21.21 -5.48 5.52
CA GLU A 54 21.03 -6.90 5.88
C GLU A 54 19.74 -7.05 6.67
N ILE A 55 18.88 -7.97 6.21
CA ILE A 55 17.59 -8.19 6.86
C ILE A 55 17.74 -9.27 7.91
N PRO A 56 17.41 -8.99 9.17
CA PRO A 56 17.55 -9.95 10.25
C PRO A 56 16.60 -11.12 10.10
N LYS A 57 16.93 -12.22 10.76
CA LYS A 57 16.12 -13.42 10.81
C LYS A 57 14.73 -13.08 11.36
N GLY A 58 13.70 -13.67 10.78
CA GLY A 58 12.31 -13.43 11.17
C GLY A 58 11.57 -12.43 10.29
N PHE A 59 12.28 -11.77 9.37
CA PHE A 59 11.69 -10.88 8.38
C PHE A 59 11.99 -11.39 6.97
N SER A 60 11.08 -11.13 6.07
CA SER A 60 11.23 -11.47 4.65
C SER A 60 11.42 -10.20 3.83
N VAL A 61 12.12 -10.32 2.71
CA VAL A 61 12.29 -9.23 1.75
C VAL A 61 11.35 -9.47 0.58
N LEU A 62 10.62 -8.43 0.19
CA LEU A 62 9.78 -8.46 -1.00
C LEU A 62 10.19 -7.30 -1.90
N ASN A 63 10.40 -7.59 -3.18
CA ASN A 63 10.68 -6.58 -4.18
C ASN A 63 9.38 -6.18 -4.87
N ILE A 64 9.07 -4.88 -4.83
CA ILE A 64 7.93 -4.34 -5.56
C ILE A 64 8.37 -4.10 -7.00
N GLN A 65 7.62 -4.66 -7.95
CA GLN A 65 7.95 -4.56 -9.36
C GLN A 65 7.84 -3.11 -9.85
N THR A 66 8.82 -2.69 -10.63
CA THR A 66 8.74 -1.41 -11.33
C THR A 66 7.68 -1.48 -12.42
N GLY A 67 7.19 -0.34 -12.86
CA GLY A 67 6.20 -0.25 -13.89
C GLY A 67 5.27 0.93 -13.66
N LEU A 68 4.21 0.99 -14.45
CA LEU A 68 3.24 2.07 -14.36
C LEU A 68 2.26 1.81 -13.22
N TYR A 69 2.09 2.81 -12.38
CA TYR A 69 1.11 2.82 -11.30
C TYR A 69 0.29 4.10 -11.35
N SER A 70 -0.99 3.98 -11.07
CA SER A 70 -1.78 5.15 -10.72
C SER A 70 -1.74 5.32 -9.21
N VAL A 71 -1.46 6.54 -8.75
CA VAL A 71 -1.31 6.81 -7.32
C VAL A 71 -2.46 7.70 -6.87
N PHE A 72 -3.19 7.23 -5.86
CA PHE A 72 -4.32 7.97 -5.28
C PHE A 72 -3.93 8.42 -3.89
N ASN A 73 -3.88 9.72 -3.68
CA ASN A 73 -3.60 10.31 -2.37
C ASN A 73 -4.88 10.44 -1.58
N ILE A 74 -4.98 9.70 -0.48
CA ILE A 74 -6.17 9.67 0.35
C ILE A 74 -5.83 10.31 1.69
N LYS A 75 -6.53 11.39 2.01
CA LYS A 75 -6.37 12.08 3.28
C LYS A 75 -7.55 11.74 4.18
N GLY A 76 -7.25 11.38 5.41
CA GLY A 76 -8.26 11.09 6.42
C GLY A 76 -8.21 9.66 6.93
N ARG A 77 -9.32 9.24 7.50
CA ARG A 77 -9.41 7.99 8.25
C ARG A 77 -9.39 6.76 7.36
N TYR A 78 -8.74 5.72 7.85
CA TYR A 78 -8.60 4.46 7.12
C TYR A 78 -9.94 3.73 6.88
N HIS A 79 -10.97 3.97 7.71
CA HIS A 79 -12.23 3.25 7.56
C HIS A 79 -13.01 3.62 6.28
N GLU A 80 -12.61 4.69 5.59
CA GLU A 80 -13.21 5.09 4.32
C GLU A 80 -12.61 4.33 3.12
N LEU A 81 -11.58 3.50 3.35
CA LEU A 81 -10.87 2.83 2.26
C LEU A 81 -11.76 1.90 1.43
N ASN A 82 -12.73 1.21 2.05
CA ASN A 82 -13.66 0.35 1.31
C ASN A 82 -14.39 1.12 0.20
N ARG A 83 -14.92 2.28 0.53
CA ARG A 83 -15.62 3.13 -0.43
C ARG A 83 -14.66 3.62 -1.51
N ILE A 84 -13.47 4.04 -1.12
CA ILE A 84 -12.47 4.57 -2.04
C ILE A 84 -12.03 3.50 -3.04
N TYR A 85 -11.74 2.30 -2.59
CA TYR A 85 -11.39 1.19 -3.49
C TYR A 85 -12.54 0.85 -4.41
N ARG A 86 -13.78 0.86 -3.91
CA ARG A 86 -14.95 0.63 -4.74
C ARG A 86 -15.06 1.68 -5.84
N ASP A 87 -14.87 2.96 -5.51
CA ASP A 87 -14.92 4.04 -6.49
C ASP A 87 -13.80 3.90 -7.53
N ILE A 88 -12.61 3.48 -7.12
CA ILE A 88 -11.50 3.25 -8.05
C ILE A 88 -11.84 2.15 -9.04
N TYR A 89 -12.28 1.00 -8.56
CA TYR A 89 -12.51 -0.17 -9.43
C TYR A 89 -13.80 -0.10 -10.23
N LEU A 90 -14.86 0.49 -9.69
CA LEU A 90 -16.18 0.52 -10.33
C LEU A 90 -16.44 1.78 -11.14
N ASP A 91 -15.73 2.86 -10.87
CA ASP A 91 -15.94 4.13 -11.55
C ASP A 91 -14.70 4.63 -12.28
N TRP A 92 -13.62 4.88 -11.55
CA TRP A 92 -12.41 5.46 -12.17
C TRP A 92 -11.80 4.55 -13.23
N LEU A 93 -11.57 3.29 -12.88
CA LEU A 93 -10.85 2.35 -13.76
C LEU A 93 -11.61 2.08 -15.08
N PRO A 94 -12.93 1.75 -15.05
CA PRO A 94 -13.67 1.52 -16.29
C PRO A 94 -13.74 2.73 -17.21
N ASN A 95 -13.75 3.94 -16.65
CA ASN A 95 -13.81 5.18 -17.41
C ASN A 95 -12.43 5.72 -17.81
N SER A 96 -11.36 5.07 -17.37
CA SER A 96 -10.00 5.45 -17.70
C SER A 96 -9.52 4.79 -18.98
N LYS A 97 -8.36 5.22 -19.46
CA LYS A 97 -7.67 4.57 -20.57
C LYS A 97 -6.79 3.39 -20.10
N TYR A 98 -6.92 2.99 -18.84
CA TYR A 98 -6.08 1.98 -18.23
C TYR A 98 -6.85 0.72 -17.87
N SER A 99 -6.11 -0.40 -17.79
CA SER A 99 -6.56 -1.66 -17.22
C SER A 99 -5.57 -2.09 -16.14
N LEU A 100 -5.95 -3.05 -15.32
CA LEU A 100 -5.07 -3.57 -14.28
C LEU A 100 -3.92 -4.37 -14.88
N ARG A 101 -2.73 -4.14 -14.36
CA ARG A 101 -1.55 -4.95 -14.64
C ARG A 101 -1.45 -6.05 -13.58
N GLU A 102 -0.95 -7.22 -13.94
CA GLU A 102 -0.83 -8.35 -13.01
C GLU A 102 0.31 -8.12 -12.00
N GLN A 103 0.07 -7.25 -11.05
CA GLN A 103 0.97 -6.96 -9.93
C GLN A 103 0.12 -6.66 -8.71
N MET A 104 0.75 -6.68 -7.54
CA MET A 104 0.06 -6.40 -6.29
C MET A 104 -0.22 -4.91 -6.14
N THR A 105 -1.41 -4.59 -5.68
CA THR A 105 -1.77 -3.24 -5.22
C THR A 105 -1.18 -3.04 -3.84
N PHE A 106 -0.63 -1.86 -3.58
CA PHE A 106 -0.07 -1.57 -2.27
C PHE A 106 -0.37 -0.13 -1.83
N GLU A 107 -0.25 0.09 -0.53
CA GLU A 107 -0.46 1.39 0.09
C GLU A 107 0.83 1.82 0.77
N ILE A 108 1.15 3.10 0.63
CA ILE A 108 2.25 3.72 1.37
C ILE A 108 1.65 4.72 2.35
N TYR A 109 2.06 4.64 3.61
CA TYR A 109 1.62 5.54 4.66
C TYR A 109 2.65 6.64 4.83
N THR A 110 2.31 7.86 4.39
CA THR A 110 3.24 8.98 4.42
C THR A 110 3.39 9.57 5.82
N ASN A 111 2.40 9.38 6.67
CA ASN A 111 2.44 9.71 8.09
C ASN A 111 1.67 8.65 8.87
N THR A 112 1.78 8.68 10.19
CA THR A 112 1.22 7.64 11.05
C THR A 112 0.41 8.27 12.19
N PRO A 113 -0.52 7.50 12.83
CA PRO A 113 -1.37 8.05 13.90
C PRO A 113 -0.62 8.57 15.11
N ASP A 114 0.64 8.15 15.33
CA ASP A 114 1.47 8.64 16.42
C ASP A 114 2.06 10.04 16.14
N LYS A 115 2.03 10.49 14.88
CA LYS A 115 2.63 11.75 14.45
C LYS A 115 1.63 12.74 13.84
N ALA A 116 0.41 12.29 13.57
CA ALA A 116 -0.61 13.11 12.91
C ALA A 116 -1.99 12.78 13.45
N SER A 117 -2.93 13.73 13.38
CA SER A 117 -4.33 13.46 13.72
C SER A 117 -4.95 12.54 12.66
N MET A 118 -6.08 11.91 13.00
CA MET A 118 -6.78 11.01 12.09
C MET A 118 -7.18 11.69 10.78
N GLU A 119 -7.54 12.97 10.85
CA GLU A 119 -7.92 13.75 9.66
C GLU A 119 -6.72 14.13 8.79
N GLU A 120 -5.52 14.11 9.36
CA GLU A 120 -4.28 14.48 8.67
C GLU A 120 -3.51 13.27 8.11
N LEU A 121 -4.00 12.06 8.34
CA LEU A 121 -3.37 10.85 7.80
C LEU A 121 -3.43 10.87 6.28
N VAL A 122 -2.30 10.55 5.64
CA VAL A 122 -2.21 10.46 4.19
C VAL A 122 -1.76 9.07 3.81
N THR A 123 -2.59 8.41 3.02
CA THR A 123 -2.29 7.10 2.45
C THR A 123 -2.21 7.24 0.94
N GLU A 124 -1.14 6.72 0.36
CA GLU A 124 -0.99 6.66 -1.09
C GLU A 124 -1.32 5.24 -1.56
N ILE A 125 -2.36 5.11 -2.37
CA ILE A 125 -2.72 3.82 -2.98
C ILE A 125 -2.02 3.72 -4.33
N TYR A 126 -1.23 2.67 -4.51
CA TYR A 126 -0.51 2.37 -5.75
C TYR A 126 -1.23 1.25 -6.49
N LEU A 127 -1.92 1.61 -7.55
CA LEU A 127 -2.66 0.67 -8.40
C LEU A 127 -1.82 0.34 -9.63
N PRO A 128 -1.42 -0.93 -9.81
CA PRO A 128 -0.65 -1.30 -11.00
C PRO A 128 -1.54 -1.25 -12.24
N ILE A 129 -1.14 -0.49 -13.24
CA ILE A 129 -1.95 -0.25 -14.45
C ILE A 129 -1.12 -0.46 -15.71
N GLU A 130 -1.84 -0.64 -16.81
CA GLU A 130 -1.29 -0.64 -18.16
C GLU A 130 -2.30 0.03 -19.09
N VAL A 131 -1.82 0.51 -20.21
CA VAL A 131 -2.71 1.16 -21.19
C VAL A 131 -3.60 0.11 -21.84
N LYS A 132 -4.90 0.38 -21.92
CA LYS A 132 -5.86 -0.51 -22.60
C LYS A 132 -5.46 -0.69 -24.06
N GLN A 133 -5.49 -1.95 -24.51
CA GLN A 133 -5.25 -2.24 -25.92
C GLN A 133 -6.46 -1.84 -26.74
N LYS A 134 -6.19 -1.22 -27.91
CA LYS A 134 -7.24 -0.90 -28.84
C LYS A 134 -7.67 -2.18 -29.56
N ILE A 135 -8.97 -2.44 -29.54
CA ILE A 135 -9.56 -3.51 -30.33
C ILE A 135 -9.75 -2.95 -31.74
N LYS A 136 -9.13 -3.59 -32.69
CA LYS A 136 -9.30 -3.24 -34.09
C LYS A 136 -10.52 -3.93 -34.69
#